data_f977daee224838cbc4389489b6cef92b
#
_entry.id   f977daee224838cbc4389489b6cef92b
#
_cell.length_a   1.000
_cell.length_b   1.000
_cell.length_c   1.000
_cell.angle_alpha   90.00
_cell.angle_beta   90.00
_cell.angle_gamma   90.00
#
_symmetry.space_group_name_H-M   'P 1'
#
loop_
_entity.id
_entity.type
_entity.pdbx_description
1 polymer ?
#
loop_
_entity_poly.entity_id
_entity_poly.type
_entity_poly.pdbx_seq_one_letter_code
_entity_poly.pdbx_strand_id
1 'polypeptide(L)'
;MSIPVPEPLPPDLLQETAATFGLLSASVRLQILWLLASGESDVGTLAEATGQSVATVSHHLAKLKLAGLVRARREGKRQVYFVDDSNIVELVGLAVEHHRGPAEPKTHRARGA
;
A
#
# COMPACT_ATOMS: atom_id res chain seq x y z
N MET A 1 7.62 -35.60 -15.57
CA MET A 1 6.57 -34.68 -15.25
C MET A 1 6.45 -33.60 -16.28
N SER A 2 5.29 -33.33 -16.73
CA SER A 2 5.15 -32.33 -17.76
C SER A 2 4.91 -30.96 -17.15
N ILE A 3 5.42 -29.96 -17.82
CA ILE A 3 5.25 -28.59 -17.40
C ILE A 3 4.06 -28.02 -18.15
N PRO A 4 3.10 -27.44 -17.46
CA PRO A 4 1.95 -26.88 -18.14
C PRO A 4 2.36 -25.77 -19.11
N VAL A 5 1.63 -25.66 -20.18
CA VAL A 5 1.86 -24.56 -21.12
C VAL A 5 1.46 -23.27 -20.42
N PRO A 6 2.33 -22.27 -20.41
CA PRO A 6 1.96 -21.01 -19.74
C PRO A 6 0.85 -20.32 -20.51
N GLU A 7 -0.07 -19.75 -19.77
CA GLU A 7 -1.15 -18.97 -20.35
C GLU A 7 -1.04 -17.54 -19.87
N PRO A 8 -1.09 -16.58 -20.77
CA PRO A 8 -1.05 -15.18 -20.33
C PRO A 8 -2.35 -14.79 -19.64
N LEU A 9 -2.28 -13.74 -18.87
CA LEU A 9 -3.49 -13.21 -18.25
C LEU A 9 -4.42 -12.64 -19.31
N PRO A 10 -5.74 -12.75 -19.11
CA PRO A 10 -6.67 -12.07 -19.99
C PRO A 10 -6.35 -10.57 -20.04
N PRO A 11 -6.56 -9.92 -21.18
CA PRO A 11 -6.12 -8.51 -21.32
C PRO A 11 -6.68 -7.54 -20.29
N ASP A 12 -7.96 -7.64 -19.96
CA ASP A 12 -8.53 -6.73 -18.98
C ASP A 12 -7.94 -6.92 -17.59
N LEU A 13 -7.77 -8.18 -17.21
CA LEU A 13 -7.18 -8.48 -15.91
C LEU A 13 -5.72 -8.01 -15.86
N LEU A 14 -4.98 -8.20 -16.94
CA LEU A 14 -3.61 -7.73 -17.03
C LEU A 14 -3.54 -6.20 -16.85
N GLN A 15 -4.41 -5.48 -17.53
CA GLN A 15 -4.45 -4.02 -17.44
C GLN A 15 -4.79 -3.55 -16.04
N GLU A 16 -5.78 -4.15 -15.42
CA GLU A 16 -6.18 -3.76 -14.07
C GLU A 16 -5.09 -4.04 -13.06
N THR A 17 -4.46 -5.20 -13.19
CA THR A 17 -3.39 -5.57 -12.26
C THR A 17 -2.19 -4.65 -12.43
N ALA A 18 -1.82 -4.37 -13.68
CA ALA A 18 -0.70 -3.47 -13.95
C ALA A 18 -0.99 -2.06 -13.40
N ALA A 19 -2.24 -1.60 -13.53
CA ALA A 19 -2.62 -0.29 -13.01
C ALA A 19 -2.45 -0.23 -11.48
N THR A 20 -2.79 -1.31 -10.79
CA THR A 20 -2.60 -1.38 -9.35
C THR A 20 -1.13 -1.23 -8.99
N PHE A 21 -0.25 -1.97 -9.67
CA PHE A 21 1.18 -1.84 -9.42
C PHE A 21 1.70 -0.44 -9.76
N GLY A 22 1.14 0.18 -10.79
CA GLY A 22 1.49 1.56 -11.13
C GLY A 22 1.19 2.53 -9.98
N LEU A 23 0.03 2.35 -9.34
CA LEU A 23 -0.32 3.18 -8.20
C LEU A 23 0.62 2.95 -7.03
N LEU A 24 1.03 1.71 -6.81
CA LEU A 24 1.92 1.37 -5.71
C LEU A 24 3.35 1.81 -5.95
N SER A 25 3.70 2.17 -7.17
CA SER A 25 5.08 2.52 -7.48
C SER A 25 5.49 3.91 -7.01
N ALA A 26 4.55 4.77 -6.66
CA ALA A 26 4.88 6.09 -6.13
C ALA A 26 5.14 5.96 -4.62
N SER A 27 6.32 6.41 -4.18
CA SER A 27 6.74 6.19 -2.80
C SER A 27 5.78 6.75 -1.76
N VAL A 28 5.21 7.93 -2.02
CA VAL A 28 4.26 8.52 -1.07
C VAL A 28 3.00 7.67 -0.98
N ARG A 29 2.48 7.18 -2.11
CA ARG A 29 1.29 6.34 -2.08
C ARG A 29 1.56 5.01 -1.40
N LEU A 30 2.73 4.43 -1.64
CA LEU A 30 3.11 3.19 -0.98
C LEU A 30 3.20 3.41 0.54
N GLN A 31 3.79 4.52 0.96
CA GLN A 31 3.91 4.85 2.37
C GLN A 31 2.54 5.01 3.01
N ILE A 32 1.61 5.67 2.33
CA ILE A 32 0.26 5.83 2.82
C ILE A 32 -0.41 4.47 3.03
N LEU A 33 -0.30 3.59 2.03
CA LEU A 33 -0.91 2.26 2.14
C LEU A 33 -0.28 1.45 3.27
N TRP A 34 1.02 1.56 3.44
CA TRP A 34 1.73 0.89 4.53
C TRP A 34 1.19 1.36 5.88
N LEU A 35 1.00 2.66 6.03
CA LEU A 35 0.49 3.22 7.28
C LEU A 35 -0.96 2.79 7.51
N LEU A 36 -1.79 2.83 6.46
CA LEU A 36 -3.19 2.43 6.60
C LEU A 36 -3.35 0.93 6.82
N ALA A 37 -2.36 0.14 6.41
CA ALA A 37 -2.38 -1.29 6.71
C ALA A 37 -2.28 -1.55 8.22
N SER A 38 -1.70 -0.62 8.95
CA SER A 38 -1.59 -0.75 10.41
C SER A 38 -2.82 -0.22 11.14
N GLY A 39 -3.64 0.56 10.48
CA GLY A 39 -4.84 1.11 11.12
C GLY A 39 -5.34 2.32 10.37
N GLU A 40 -6.56 2.69 10.67
CA GLU A 40 -7.22 3.83 10.03
C GLU A 40 -6.56 5.13 10.43
N SER A 41 -6.65 6.12 9.56
CA SER A 41 -6.03 7.41 9.85
C SER A 41 -6.68 8.53 9.06
N ASP A 42 -6.57 9.74 9.54
CA ASP A 42 -7.05 10.91 8.81
C ASP A 42 -5.89 11.54 8.03
N VAL A 43 -6.22 12.51 7.18
CA VAL A 43 -5.24 13.10 6.29
C VAL A 43 -4.15 13.87 7.05
N GLY A 44 -4.53 14.52 8.14
CA GLY A 44 -3.54 15.27 8.92
C GLY A 44 -2.49 14.38 9.55
N THR A 45 -2.95 13.26 10.11
CA THR A 45 -2.05 12.28 10.72
C THR A 45 -1.13 11.66 9.66
N LEU A 46 -1.68 11.35 8.49
CA LEU A 46 -0.88 10.79 7.42
C LEU A 46 0.14 11.80 6.89
N ALA A 47 -0.25 13.07 6.80
CA ALA A 47 0.66 14.12 6.36
C ALA A 47 1.85 14.22 7.32
N GLU A 48 1.54 14.20 8.61
CA GLU A 48 2.59 14.28 9.61
C GLU A 48 3.51 13.07 9.54
N ALA A 49 2.94 11.88 9.44
CA ALA A 49 3.73 10.65 9.42
C ALA A 49 4.59 10.52 8.17
N THR A 50 4.14 11.08 7.04
CA THR A 50 4.89 10.97 5.79
C THR A 50 5.82 12.14 5.54
N GLY A 51 5.70 13.20 6.34
CA GLY A 51 6.49 14.41 6.10
C GLY A 51 6.02 15.19 4.88
N GLN A 52 4.78 14.96 4.43
CA GLN A 52 4.24 15.62 3.25
C GLN A 52 3.18 16.63 3.66
N SER A 53 2.84 17.55 2.76
CA SER A 53 1.76 18.49 3.05
C SER A 53 0.41 17.79 3.00
N VAL A 54 -0.56 18.37 3.66
CA VAL A 54 -1.93 17.87 3.63
C VAL A 54 -2.44 17.83 2.17
N ALA A 55 -2.11 18.85 1.39
CA ALA A 55 -2.54 18.89 -0.01
C ALA A 55 -1.98 17.73 -0.81
N THR A 56 -0.71 17.41 -0.61
CA THR A 56 -0.05 16.30 -1.31
C THR A 56 -0.68 14.97 -0.90
N VAL A 57 -0.88 14.77 0.40
CA VAL A 57 -1.48 13.52 0.89
C VAL A 57 -2.91 13.39 0.37
N SER A 58 -3.69 14.48 0.40
CA SER A 58 -5.06 14.46 -0.11
C SER A 58 -5.09 14.07 -1.58
N HIS A 59 -4.15 14.59 -2.37
CA HIS A 59 -4.07 14.27 -3.79
C HIS A 59 -3.80 12.77 -4.00
N HIS A 60 -2.88 12.21 -3.24
CA HIS A 60 -2.57 10.79 -3.36
C HIS A 60 -3.71 9.90 -2.84
N LEU A 61 -4.36 10.32 -1.75
CA LEU A 61 -5.51 9.58 -1.23
C LEU A 61 -6.65 9.58 -2.25
N ALA A 62 -6.87 10.69 -2.94
CA ALA A 62 -7.92 10.74 -3.96
C ALA A 62 -7.64 9.75 -5.08
N LYS A 63 -6.39 9.63 -5.51
CA LYS A 63 -6.02 8.65 -6.54
C LYS A 63 -6.24 7.23 -6.06
N LEU A 64 -5.84 6.94 -4.85
CA LEU A 64 -6.00 5.60 -4.27
C LEU A 64 -7.48 5.26 -4.10
N LYS A 65 -8.27 6.24 -3.68
CA LYS A 65 -9.69 6.04 -3.47
C LYS A 65 -10.41 5.80 -4.80
N LEU A 66 -10.07 6.57 -5.82
CA LEU A 66 -10.68 6.42 -7.13
C LEU A 66 -10.40 5.01 -7.69
N ALA A 67 -9.25 4.48 -7.42
CA ALA A 67 -8.88 3.14 -7.87
C ALA A 67 -9.42 2.02 -6.97
N GLY A 68 -10.08 2.38 -5.88
CA GLY A 68 -10.65 1.38 -4.97
C GLY A 68 -9.68 0.77 -3.99
N LEU A 69 -8.47 1.33 -3.86
CA LEU A 69 -7.48 0.78 -2.95
C LEU A 69 -7.63 1.29 -1.53
N VAL A 70 -8.25 2.43 -1.35
CA VAL A 70 -8.58 2.93 -0.02
C VAL A 70 -10.03 3.38 0.00
N ARG A 71 -10.60 3.41 1.18
CA ARG A 71 -11.96 3.88 1.42
C ARG A 71 -11.91 4.95 2.49
N ALA A 72 -12.98 5.72 2.58
CA ALA A 72 -13.07 6.78 3.57
C ALA A 72 -14.46 6.78 4.19
N ARG A 73 -14.52 7.16 5.47
CA ARG A 73 -15.79 7.39 6.12
C ARG A 73 -15.70 8.66 6.94
N ARG A 74 -16.85 9.27 7.17
CA ARG A 74 -16.87 10.49 7.95
C ARG A 74 -17.04 10.16 9.42
N GLU A 75 -16.25 10.77 10.26
CA GLU A 75 -16.40 10.66 11.70
C GLU A 75 -16.41 12.07 12.25
N GLY A 76 -17.58 12.60 12.53
CA GLY A 76 -17.71 13.98 12.94
C GLY A 76 -17.26 14.91 11.82
N LYS A 77 -16.26 15.71 12.10
CA LYS A 77 -15.73 16.62 11.10
C LYS A 77 -14.54 16.08 10.36
N ARG A 78 -14.09 14.88 10.73
CA ARG A 78 -12.93 14.28 10.10
C ARG A 78 -13.35 13.27 9.05
N GLN A 79 -12.48 13.09 8.07
CA GLN A 79 -12.59 12.01 7.13
C GLN A 79 -11.52 11.00 7.50
N VAL A 80 -11.92 9.77 7.76
CA VAL A 80 -11.01 8.71 8.17
C VAL A 80 -10.83 7.75 7.00
N TYR A 81 -9.58 7.47 6.65
CA TYR A 81 -9.25 6.60 5.53
C TYR A 81 -8.82 5.23 6.05
N PHE A 82 -9.12 4.20 5.28
CA PHE A 82 -8.78 2.84 5.66
C PHE A 82 -8.69 1.94 4.42
N VAL A 83 -8.00 0.81 4.58
CA VAL A 83 -7.90 -0.23 3.56
C VAL A 83 -8.61 -1.45 4.12
N ASP A 84 -9.64 -1.92 3.41
CA ASP A 84 -10.36 -3.10 3.87
C ASP A 84 -10.14 -4.31 2.97
N ASP A 85 -9.33 -4.18 1.93
CA ASP A 85 -8.99 -5.31 1.07
C ASP A 85 -7.75 -5.98 1.62
N SER A 86 -7.94 -7.16 2.21
CA SER A 86 -6.82 -7.89 2.82
C SER A 86 -5.77 -8.27 1.79
N ASN A 87 -6.14 -8.41 0.51
CA ASN A 87 -5.14 -8.74 -0.51
C ASN A 87 -4.18 -7.58 -0.73
N ILE A 88 -4.67 -6.35 -0.68
CA ILE A 88 -3.81 -5.18 -0.84
C ILE A 88 -2.87 -5.06 0.36
N VAL A 89 -3.39 -5.26 1.56
CA VAL A 89 -2.57 -5.23 2.77
C VAL A 89 -1.47 -6.28 2.68
N GLU A 90 -1.83 -7.48 2.27
CA GLU A 90 -0.87 -8.57 2.17
C GLU A 90 0.16 -8.30 1.08
N LEU A 91 -0.26 -7.78 -0.06
CA LEU A 91 0.66 -7.49 -1.16
C LEU A 91 1.73 -6.48 -0.74
N VAL A 92 1.30 -5.39 -0.10
CA VAL A 92 2.24 -4.37 0.37
C VAL A 92 3.18 -4.96 1.42
N GLY A 93 2.63 -5.75 2.34
CA GLY A 93 3.42 -6.40 3.38
C GLY A 93 4.48 -7.33 2.81
N LEU A 94 4.08 -8.15 1.83
CA LEU A 94 5.01 -9.09 1.22
C LEU A 94 6.12 -8.37 0.46
N ALA A 95 5.80 -7.30 -0.24
CA ALA A 95 6.81 -6.53 -0.95
C ALA A 95 7.83 -5.93 0.02
N VAL A 96 7.36 -5.39 1.14
CA VAL A 96 8.24 -4.82 2.15
C VAL A 96 9.12 -5.91 2.76
N GLU A 97 8.52 -7.07 3.07
CA GLU A 97 9.28 -8.18 3.64
C GLU A 97 10.35 -8.68 2.68
N HIS A 98 10.05 -8.69 1.40
CA HIS A 98 11.04 -9.09 0.40
C HIS A 98 12.30 -8.23 0.51
N HIS A 99 12.13 -6.93 0.71
CA HIS A 99 13.28 -6.02 0.80
C HIS A 99 13.93 -5.97 2.18
N ARG A 100 13.19 -6.35 3.22
CA ARG A 100 13.80 -6.47 4.54
C ARG A 100 14.64 -7.71 4.65
N GLY A 101 14.31 -8.73 3.87
CA GLY A 101 14.98 -10.02 3.93
C GLY A 101 14.40 -10.87 5.04
N PRO A 102 14.98 -12.04 5.30
CA PRO A 102 14.48 -12.96 6.33
C PRO A 102 14.51 -12.32 7.70
N ALA A 103 13.58 -12.73 8.55
CA ALA A 103 13.55 -12.23 9.90
C ALA A 103 14.85 -12.57 10.61
N GLU A 104 15.39 -11.62 11.35
CA GLU A 104 16.62 -11.82 12.02
C GLU A 104 16.43 -12.17 13.44
N PRO A 105 17.33 -12.96 14.03
CA PRO A 105 17.26 -13.21 15.45
C PRO A 105 17.40 -11.91 16.19
N LYS A 106 16.73 -11.83 17.34
CA LYS A 106 16.83 -10.65 18.06
C LYS A 106 18.16 -10.27 18.44
N THR A 107 19.02 -11.18 18.64
CA THR A 107 20.32 -10.81 19.08
C THR A 107 21.11 -10.22 18.02
N HIS A 108 20.67 -10.19 16.88
CA HIS A 108 21.43 -9.85 15.91
C HIS A 108 21.51 -8.57 15.63
N ARG A 109 21.65 -7.82 15.81
CA ARG A 109 21.66 -6.71 15.57
C ARG A 109 22.28 -6.02 14.95
N ALA A 110 22.48 -5.78 14.75
CA ALA A 110 23.14 -4.89 14.29
C ALA A 110 23.57 -5.02 12.99
N ARG A 111 23.07 -5.40 12.17
CA ARG A 111 23.44 -5.45 11.06
C ARG A 111 23.68 -4.36 10.49
N GLY A 112 24.06 -4.07 10.29
CA GLY A 112 24.25 -3.11 9.77
C GLY A 112 24.85 -2.34 10.23
N ALA A 113 24.97 -2.54 10.84
CA ALA A 113 25.49 -1.59 11.46
C ALA A 113 26.28 -1.14 10.67
#